data_92488254f5f2de31f6c009f2cb61a329
#
_entry.id   92488254f5f2de31f6c009f2cb61a329
#
_cell.length_a   1.000
_cell.length_b   1.000
_cell.length_c   1.000
_cell.angle_alpha   90.00
_cell.angle_beta   90.00
_cell.angle_gamma   90.00
#
_symmetry.space_group_name_H-M   'P 1'
#
loop_
_entity.id
_entity.type
_entity.pdbx_description
1 polymer ?
#
loop_
_entity_poly.entity_id
_entity_poly.type
_entity_poly.pdbx_seq_one_letter_code
_entity_poly.pdbx_strand_id
1 'polypeptide(L)'
;MSQITKRALEASLKKLLTKKPLDKITITDITEDCGINRMTFYYHFKDIYDLVEWVCVEDATRILGENKTYDTWQEGFLRIFEAVSENKTFMMNAYHSISRDQVEKYLYSLTYDLMIKVIEDKAKNMQVRDEDKKFIADFYKCSFVGVLLEWIENGMKQDPHVIVDKMGLVMHDNITRALEAFLILCAPAFSSISL
;
A
#
# COMPACT_ATOMS: atom_id res chain seq x y z
N MET A 1 -19.29 19.65 2.85
CA MET A 1 -19.75 19.05 4.13
C MET A 1 -19.40 17.57 4.26
N SER A 2 -19.49 16.76 3.22
CA SER A 2 -19.21 15.30 3.28
C SER A 2 -17.82 14.91 3.80
N GLN A 3 -16.75 15.58 3.36
CA GLN A 3 -15.36 15.23 3.77
C GLN A 3 -15.07 15.57 5.25
N ILE A 4 -15.59 16.67 5.76
CA ILE A 4 -15.39 17.05 7.18
C ILE A 4 -15.99 15.97 8.10
N THR A 5 -17.17 15.47 7.79
CA THR A 5 -17.82 14.41 8.56
C THR A 5 -17.03 13.11 8.51
N LYS A 6 -16.55 12.70 7.33
CA LYS A 6 -15.72 11.50 7.19
C LYS A 6 -14.43 11.63 7.99
N ARG A 7 -13.77 12.78 7.97
CA ARG A 7 -12.56 13.05 8.78
C ARG A 7 -12.83 13.03 10.29
N ALA A 8 -13.99 13.52 10.73
CA ALA A 8 -14.39 13.43 12.13
C ALA A 8 -14.59 11.97 12.56
N LEU A 9 -15.22 11.15 11.73
CA LEU A 9 -15.40 9.71 11.96
C LEU A 9 -14.07 8.96 12.00
N GLU A 10 -13.15 9.26 11.08
CA GLU A 10 -11.77 8.74 11.08
C GLU A 10 -11.04 9.07 12.38
N ALA A 11 -11.04 10.33 12.77
CA ALA A 11 -10.36 10.80 13.98
C ALA A 11 -10.92 10.12 15.23
N SER A 12 -12.26 9.99 15.32
CA SER A 12 -12.93 9.28 16.42
C SER A 12 -12.54 7.79 16.43
N LEU A 13 -12.57 7.10 15.29
CA LEU A 13 -12.14 5.70 15.20
C LEU A 13 -10.70 5.52 15.66
N LYS A 14 -9.76 6.32 15.13
CA LYS A 14 -8.32 6.27 15.52
C LYS A 14 -8.14 6.52 17.03
N LYS A 15 -8.86 7.49 17.61
CA LYS A 15 -8.85 7.78 19.05
C LYS A 15 -9.40 6.62 19.89
N LEU A 16 -10.51 6.00 19.47
CA LEU A 16 -11.11 4.88 20.20
C LEU A 16 -10.22 3.63 20.17
N LEU A 17 -9.50 3.39 19.07
CA LEU A 17 -8.54 2.29 18.94
C LEU A 17 -7.34 2.40 19.90
N THR A 18 -7.04 3.58 20.45
CA THR A 18 -6.05 3.69 21.53
C THR A 18 -6.54 3.16 22.87
N LYS A 19 -7.86 2.94 23.02
CA LYS A 19 -8.50 2.56 24.28
C LYS A 19 -9.04 1.13 24.27
N LYS A 20 -9.49 0.63 23.12
CA LYS A 20 -10.06 -0.70 22.97
C LYS A 20 -9.88 -1.25 21.56
N PRO A 21 -9.83 -2.59 21.38
CA PRO A 21 -9.65 -3.19 20.07
C PRO A 21 -10.88 -2.96 19.17
N LEU A 22 -10.68 -3.10 17.84
CA LEU A 22 -11.68 -2.77 16.82
C LEU A 22 -13.00 -3.57 17.01
N ASP A 23 -12.92 -4.82 17.38
CA ASP A 23 -14.09 -5.70 17.60
C ASP A 23 -14.98 -5.27 18.79
N LYS A 24 -14.47 -4.38 19.66
CA LYS A 24 -15.20 -3.79 20.79
C LYS A 24 -15.67 -2.36 20.54
N ILE A 25 -15.38 -1.80 19.36
CA ILE A 25 -15.85 -0.47 18.97
C ILE A 25 -17.20 -0.61 18.25
N THR A 26 -18.17 0.19 18.67
CA THR A 26 -19.48 0.24 18.03
C THR A 26 -19.66 1.53 17.25
N ILE A 27 -20.62 1.54 16.30
CA ILE A 27 -20.99 2.78 15.59
C ILE A 27 -21.47 3.85 16.58
N THR A 28 -22.13 3.44 17.66
CA THR A 28 -22.58 4.36 18.72
C THR A 28 -21.37 5.03 19.39
N ASP A 29 -20.35 4.27 19.77
CA ASP A 29 -19.13 4.83 20.36
C ASP A 29 -18.48 5.91 19.46
N ILE A 30 -18.39 5.63 18.15
CA ILE A 30 -17.79 6.55 17.17
C ILE A 30 -18.64 7.81 17.03
N THR A 31 -19.96 7.66 16.90
CA THR A 31 -20.86 8.78 16.65
C THR A 31 -21.04 9.67 17.88
N GLU A 32 -21.06 9.09 19.08
CA GLU A 32 -21.06 9.84 20.34
C GLU A 32 -19.75 10.62 20.55
N ASP A 33 -18.58 9.99 20.27
CA ASP A 33 -17.27 10.64 20.43
C ASP A 33 -17.11 11.85 19.50
N CYS A 34 -17.66 11.81 18.29
CA CYS A 34 -17.59 12.93 17.35
C CYS A 34 -18.85 13.81 17.30
N GLY A 35 -19.85 13.56 18.16
CA GLY A 35 -21.03 14.43 18.31
C GLY A 35 -21.99 14.41 17.12
N ILE A 36 -22.06 13.31 16.37
CA ILE A 36 -22.99 13.12 15.26
C ILE A 36 -24.00 12.00 15.55
N ASN A 37 -25.11 11.96 14.81
CA ASN A 37 -26.06 10.87 14.97
C ASN A 37 -25.74 9.65 14.09
N ARG A 38 -26.27 8.47 14.44
CA ARG A 38 -26.05 7.22 13.71
C ARG A 38 -26.52 7.27 12.25
N MET A 39 -27.56 8.04 11.93
CA MET A 39 -28.04 8.19 10.55
C MET A 39 -26.99 8.89 9.68
N THR A 40 -26.28 9.87 10.24
CA THR A 40 -25.16 10.53 9.56
C THR A 40 -24.01 9.56 9.29
N PHE A 41 -23.72 8.63 10.19
CA PHE A 41 -22.75 7.56 9.94
C PHE A 41 -23.20 6.71 8.74
N TYR A 42 -24.41 6.17 8.76
CA TYR A 42 -24.94 5.31 7.70
C TYR A 42 -25.12 6.01 6.35
N TYR A 43 -25.21 7.34 6.34
CA TYR A 43 -25.14 8.10 5.10
C TYR A 43 -23.79 8.01 4.40
N HIS A 44 -22.69 7.80 5.15
CA HIS A 44 -21.32 7.78 4.62
C HIS A 44 -20.73 6.38 4.53
N PHE A 45 -21.07 5.50 5.45
CA PHE A 45 -20.46 4.18 5.59
C PHE A 45 -21.51 3.14 5.94
N LYS A 46 -21.40 1.97 5.31
CA LYS A 46 -22.27 0.83 5.55
C LYS A 46 -22.10 0.27 6.97
N ASP A 47 -20.86 0.15 7.40
CA ASP A 47 -20.45 -0.37 8.70
C ASP A 47 -19.08 0.18 9.11
N ILE A 48 -18.54 -0.30 10.23
CA ILE A 48 -17.23 0.12 10.73
C ILE A 48 -16.10 -0.33 9.78
N TYR A 49 -16.24 -1.46 9.12
CA TYR A 49 -15.22 -1.99 8.21
C TYR A 49 -15.12 -1.18 6.94
N ASP A 50 -16.24 -0.67 6.43
CA ASP A 50 -16.28 0.30 5.32
C ASP A 50 -15.58 1.61 5.69
N LEU A 51 -15.73 2.08 6.94
CA LEU A 51 -14.96 3.20 7.46
C LEU A 51 -13.46 2.87 7.54
N VAL A 52 -13.07 1.67 8.00
CA VAL A 52 -11.67 1.22 8.04
C VAL A 52 -11.07 1.21 6.63
N GLU A 53 -11.78 0.64 5.66
CA GLU A 53 -11.35 0.60 4.26
C GLU A 53 -11.13 2.03 3.72
N TRP A 54 -12.11 2.91 3.94
CA TRP A 54 -11.99 4.31 3.53
C TRP A 54 -10.77 5.01 4.17
N VAL A 55 -10.51 4.79 5.46
CA VAL A 55 -9.33 5.35 6.16
C VAL A 55 -8.05 4.84 5.52
N CYS A 56 -7.95 3.55 5.20
CA CYS A 56 -6.80 2.98 4.53
C CYS A 56 -6.55 3.65 3.16
N VAL A 57 -7.60 3.80 2.34
CA VAL A 57 -7.51 4.42 1.01
C VAL A 57 -7.12 5.90 1.10
N GLU A 58 -7.69 6.65 2.06
CA GLU A 58 -7.37 8.06 2.27
C GLU A 58 -5.93 8.27 2.75
N ASP A 59 -5.46 7.44 3.67
CA ASP A 59 -4.07 7.47 4.12
C ASP A 59 -3.12 7.16 2.96
N ALA A 60 -3.46 6.18 2.09
CA ALA A 60 -2.70 5.88 0.87
C ALA A 60 -2.61 7.08 -0.06
N THR A 61 -3.76 7.64 -0.38
CA THR A 61 -3.85 8.78 -1.31
C THR A 61 -3.02 9.95 -0.80
N ARG A 62 -3.02 10.18 0.52
CA ARG A 62 -2.20 11.23 1.14
C ARG A 62 -0.71 10.93 0.99
N ILE A 63 -0.27 9.70 1.28
CA ILE A 63 1.14 9.29 1.19
C ILE A 63 1.66 9.39 -0.24
N LEU A 64 0.91 8.87 -1.22
CA LEU A 64 1.29 8.91 -2.62
C LEU A 64 1.06 10.29 -3.27
N GLY A 65 0.06 11.04 -2.81
CA GLY A 65 -0.31 12.34 -3.37
C GLY A 65 0.65 13.47 -3.02
N GLU A 66 1.28 13.41 -1.85
CA GLU A 66 2.24 14.43 -1.38
C GLU A 66 3.62 14.30 -2.03
N ASN A 67 3.98 13.12 -2.53
CA ASN A 67 5.28 12.84 -3.13
C ASN A 67 5.13 12.44 -4.60
N LYS A 68 5.27 13.41 -5.49
CA LYS A 68 5.07 13.23 -6.94
C LYS A 68 6.20 12.49 -7.66
N THR A 69 7.37 12.39 -7.06
CA THR A 69 8.54 11.71 -7.65
C THR A 69 9.39 11.09 -6.54
N TYR A 70 9.57 9.78 -6.61
CA TYR A 70 10.61 9.11 -5.86
C TYR A 70 11.77 8.85 -6.81
N ASP A 71 12.96 9.31 -6.46
CA ASP A 71 14.17 9.06 -7.25
C ASP A 71 14.50 7.56 -7.26
N THR A 72 14.05 6.85 -6.22
CA THR A 72 14.24 5.40 -6.09
C THR A 72 13.00 4.72 -5.50
N TRP A 73 12.84 3.41 -5.77
CA TRP A 73 11.81 2.60 -5.12
C TRP A 73 12.04 2.48 -3.60
N GLN A 74 13.31 2.57 -3.15
CA GLN A 74 13.67 2.51 -1.74
C GLN A 74 13.03 3.64 -0.95
N GLU A 75 13.13 4.87 -1.44
CA GLU A 75 12.52 6.04 -0.81
C GLU A 75 11.01 5.90 -0.73
N GLY A 76 10.38 5.49 -1.85
CA GLY A 76 8.93 5.27 -1.89
C GLY A 76 8.49 4.19 -0.91
N PHE A 77 9.22 3.09 -0.84
CA PHE A 77 8.88 1.98 0.04
C PHE A 77 9.12 2.32 1.52
N LEU A 78 10.19 3.06 1.82
CA LEU A 78 10.43 3.58 3.17
C LEU A 78 9.26 4.47 3.64
N ARG A 79 8.73 5.33 2.78
CA ARG A 79 7.54 6.15 3.08
C ARG A 79 6.31 5.31 3.42
N ILE A 80 6.13 4.17 2.75
CA ILE A 80 5.04 3.24 3.11
C ILE A 80 5.25 2.69 4.53
N PHE A 81 6.46 2.28 4.89
CA PHE A 81 6.77 1.82 6.25
C PHE A 81 6.54 2.91 7.31
N GLU A 82 7.02 4.12 7.05
CA GLU A 82 6.86 5.28 7.95
C GLU A 82 5.37 5.56 8.20
N ALA A 83 4.57 5.62 7.15
CA ALA A 83 3.14 5.89 7.25
C ALA A 83 2.36 4.77 7.99
N VAL A 84 2.74 3.52 7.77
CA VAL A 84 2.21 2.38 8.54
C VAL A 84 2.62 2.50 10.01
N SER A 85 3.87 2.92 10.31
CA SER A 85 4.36 3.15 11.67
C SER A 85 3.64 4.27 12.39
N GLU A 86 3.39 5.39 11.72
CA GLU A 86 2.66 6.55 12.26
C GLU A 86 1.25 6.17 12.72
N ASN A 87 0.64 5.22 12.02
CA ASN A 87 -0.69 4.69 12.33
C ASN A 87 -0.65 3.31 13.00
N LYS A 88 0.43 2.97 13.71
CA LYS A 88 0.68 1.63 14.27
C LYS A 88 -0.52 1.03 14.99
N THR A 89 -1.14 1.77 15.93
CA THR A 89 -2.28 1.27 16.70
C THR A 89 -3.46 0.92 15.80
N PHE A 90 -3.76 1.77 14.80
CA PHE A 90 -4.81 1.52 13.83
C PHE A 90 -4.47 0.29 12.97
N MET A 91 -3.26 0.23 12.39
CA MET A 91 -2.83 -0.85 11.51
C MET A 91 -2.80 -2.21 12.23
N MET A 92 -2.29 -2.26 13.46
CA MET A 92 -2.28 -3.49 14.27
C MET A 92 -3.69 -3.97 14.57
N ASN A 93 -4.61 -3.07 14.97
CA ASN A 93 -5.99 -3.43 15.23
C ASN A 93 -6.73 -3.89 13.97
N ALA A 94 -6.54 -3.19 12.85
CA ALA A 94 -7.16 -3.56 11.57
C ALA A 94 -6.62 -4.90 11.06
N TYR A 95 -5.30 -5.12 11.12
CA TYR A 95 -4.65 -6.34 10.68
C TYR A 95 -5.05 -7.58 11.49
N HIS A 96 -5.21 -7.45 12.81
CA HIS A 96 -5.65 -8.54 13.69
C HIS A 96 -7.17 -8.68 13.82
N SER A 97 -7.94 -7.96 13.02
CA SER A 97 -9.40 -8.02 12.97
C SER A 97 -9.91 -8.69 11.70
N ILE A 98 -11.24 -8.71 11.55
CA ILE A 98 -11.93 -9.12 10.31
C ILE A 98 -11.55 -8.22 9.12
N SER A 99 -10.99 -7.04 9.38
CA SER A 99 -10.54 -6.09 8.34
C SER A 99 -9.16 -6.40 7.74
N ARG A 100 -8.56 -7.56 8.03
CA ARG A 100 -7.25 -7.96 7.49
C ARG A 100 -7.21 -7.88 5.96
N ASP A 101 -8.23 -8.38 5.29
CA ASP A 101 -8.32 -8.37 3.83
C ASP A 101 -8.32 -6.96 3.26
N GLN A 102 -8.93 -5.99 3.96
CA GLN A 102 -8.91 -4.58 3.55
C GLN A 102 -7.52 -3.98 3.68
N VAL A 103 -6.82 -4.27 4.79
CA VAL A 103 -5.43 -3.83 4.99
C VAL A 103 -4.52 -4.42 3.90
N GLU A 104 -4.65 -5.70 3.62
CA GLU A 104 -3.86 -6.37 2.57
C GLU A 104 -4.13 -5.74 1.19
N LYS A 105 -5.38 -5.59 0.79
CA LYS A 105 -5.76 -4.93 -0.48
C LYS A 105 -5.20 -3.52 -0.58
N TYR A 106 -5.27 -2.76 0.51
CA TYR A 106 -4.70 -1.44 0.59
C TYR A 106 -3.19 -1.43 0.33
N LEU A 107 -2.43 -2.28 1.02
CA LEU A 107 -0.99 -2.38 0.87
C LEU A 107 -0.58 -2.85 -0.54
N TYR A 108 -1.35 -3.79 -1.12
CA TYR A 108 -1.14 -4.23 -2.50
C TYR A 108 -1.35 -3.10 -3.50
N SER A 109 -2.42 -2.30 -3.37
CA SER A 109 -2.68 -1.17 -4.25
C SER A 109 -1.58 -0.12 -4.17
N LEU A 110 -1.23 0.28 -2.95
CA LEU A 110 -0.20 1.28 -2.67
C LEU A 110 1.17 0.88 -3.25
N THR A 111 1.56 -0.37 -3.02
CA THR A 111 2.85 -0.89 -3.50
C THR A 111 2.85 -1.06 -5.01
N TYR A 112 1.72 -1.48 -5.62
CA TYR A 112 1.61 -1.56 -7.07
C TYR A 112 1.79 -0.19 -7.74
N ASP A 113 1.11 0.83 -7.23
CA ASP A 113 1.19 2.20 -7.76
C ASP A 113 2.60 2.80 -7.68
N LEU A 114 3.36 2.42 -6.64
CA LEU A 114 4.77 2.75 -6.53
C LEU A 114 5.59 2.00 -7.59
N MET A 115 5.44 0.67 -7.65
CA MET A 115 6.28 -0.17 -8.48
C MET A 115 6.07 0.08 -9.97
N ILE A 116 4.83 0.25 -10.43
CA ILE A 116 4.55 0.50 -11.84
C ILE A 116 5.20 1.80 -12.31
N LYS A 117 5.17 2.87 -11.50
CA LYS A 117 5.83 4.15 -11.82
C LYS A 117 7.35 3.99 -11.94
N VAL A 118 7.99 3.28 -11.00
CA VAL A 118 9.43 3.01 -11.05
C VAL A 118 9.81 2.22 -12.29
N ILE A 119 8.99 1.22 -12.66
CA ILE A 119 9.23 0.36 -13.83
C ILE A 119 9.02 1.15 -15.12
N GLU A 120 7.97 1.95 -15.23
CA GLU A 120 7.71 2.81 -16.38
C GLU A 120 8.82 3.83 -16.59
N ASP A 121 9.34 4.42 -15.49
CA ASP A 121 10.45 5.37 -15.57
C ASP A 121 11.74 4.70 -16.07
N LYS A 122 12.08 3.54 -15.54
CA LYS A 122 13.24 2.76 -16.00
C LYS A 122 13.08 2.27 -17.45
N ALA A 123 11.86 1.97 -17.87
CA ALA A 123 11.55 1.48 -19.22
C ALA A 123 11.38 2.58 -20.29
N LYS A 124 11.51 3.88 -19.95
CA LYS A 124 11.24 5.00 -20.86
C LYS A 124 11.90 4.89 -22.24
N ASN A 125 13.10 4.35 -22.30
CA ASN A 125 13.88 4.19 -23.53
C ASN A 125 13.96 2.73 -23.99
N MET A 126 13.09 1.86 -23.47
CA MET A 126 13.08 0.43 -23.74
C MET A 126 11.76 0.03 -24.39
N GLN A 127 11.81 -0.82 -25.43
CA GLN A 127 10.61 -1.36 -26.07
C GLN A 127 10.15 -2.64 -25.32
N VAL A 128 9.60 -2.45 -24.12
CA VAL A 128 9.00 -3.53 -23.32
C VAL A 128 7.49 -3.40 -23.38
N ARG A 129 6.78 -4.51 -23.61
CA ARG A 129 5.31 -4.53 -23.68
C ARG A 129 4.71 -4.11 -22.34
N ASP A 130 3.55 -3.46 -22.38
CA ASP A 130 2.87 -3.02 -21.15
C ASP A 130 2.45 -4.19 -20.26
N GLU A 131 2.12 -5.33 -20.82
CA GLU A 131 1.82 -6.56 -20.08
C GLU A 131 3.02 -7.07 -19.29
N ASP A 132 4.23 -6.97 -19.85
CA ASP A 132 5.47 -7.41 -19.19
C ASP A 132 5.86 -6.43 -18.06
N LYS A 133 5.70 -5.12 -18.28
CA LYS A 133 5.89 -4.11 -17.23
C LYS A 133 4.93 -4.34 -16.05
N LYS A 134 3.66 -4.61 -16.34
CA LYS A 134 2.64 -4.93 -15.32
C LYS A 134 3.01 -6.21 -14.57
N PHE A 135 3.46 -7.26 -15.27
CA PHE A 135 3.89 -8.50 -14.65
C PHE A 135 5.06 -8.28 -13.69
N ILE A 136 6.08 -7.48 -14.10
CA ILE A 136 7.20 -7.13 -13.24
C ILE A 136 6.70 -6.35 -12.00
N ALA A 137 5.78 -5.38 -12.18
CA ALA A 137 5.20 -4.62 -11.08
C ALA A 137 4.44 -5.52 -10.09
N ASP A 138 3.64 -6.45 -10.61
CA ASP A 138 2.90 -7.42 -9.80
C ASP A 138 3.83 -8.35 -9.00
N PHE A 139 4.91 -8.83 -9.62
CA PHE A 139 5.90 -9.68 -8.96
C PHE A 139 6.55 -8.95 -7.75
N TYR A 140 7.05 -7.74 -7.97
CA TYR A 140 7.67 -6.97 -6.90
C TYR A 140 6.66 -6.52 -5.84
N LYS A 141 5.46 -6.14 -6.24
CA LYS A 141 4.36 -5.84 -5.31
C LYS A 141 4.14 -6.98 -4.31
N CYS A 142 4.05 -8.23 -4.80
CA CYS A 142 3.85 -9.38 -3.92
C CYS A 142 5.00 -9.58 -2.94
N SER A 143 6.25 -9.45 -3.41
CA SER A 143 7.44 -9.57 -2.57
C SER A 143 7.50 -8.49 -1.49
N PHE A 144 7.21 -7.25 -1.86
CA PHE A 144 7.28 -6.09 -0.96
C PHE A 144 6.18 -6.12 0.07
N VAL A 145 4.95 -6.43 -0.35
CA VAL A 145 3.82 -6.54 0.59
C VAL A 145 4.03 -7.70 1.54
N GLY A 146 4.59 -8.84 1.08
CA GLY A 146 4.94 -9.95 1.95
C GLY A 146 5.88 -9.54 3.08
N VAL A 147 6.96 -8.80 2.78
CA VAL A 147 7.89 -8.28 3.78
C VAL A 147 7.21 -7.29 4.74
N LEU A 148 6.36 -6.43 4.22
CA LEU A 148 5.63 -5.44 5.01
C LEU A 148 4.62 -6.09 5.95
N LEU A 149 3.87 -7.09 5.49
CA LEU A 149 2.91 -7.84 6.29
C LEU A 149 3.60 -8.63 7.40
N GLU A 150 4.73 -9.29 7.10
CA GLU A 150 5.54 -9.98 8.12
C GLU A 150 6.06 -9.01 9.18
N TRP A 151 6.49 -7.83 8.78
CA TRP A 151 6.90 -6.79 9.72
C TRP A 151 5.75 -6.30 10.61
N ILE A 152 4.54 -6.12 10.06
CA ILE A 152 3.34 -5.77 10.82
C ILE A 152 3.03 -6.90 11.81
N GLU A 153 2.99 -8.16 11.36
CA GLU A 153 2.69 -9.33 12.19
C GLU A 153 3.66 -9.47 13.37
N ASN A 154 4.95 -9.17 13.17
CA ASN A 154 5.98 -9.14 14.20
C ASN A 154 5.94 -7.89 15.09
N GLY A 155 4.88 -7.08 15.02
CA GLY A 155 4.62 -5.91 15.86
C GLY A 155 5.47 -4.69 15.51
N MET A 156 5.94 -4.60 14.26
CA MET A 156 6.70 -3.43 13.74
C MET A 156 7.94 -3.10 14.61
N LYS A 157 8.69 -4.13 15.00
CA LYS A 157 9.83 -3.99 15.94
C LYS A 157 11.13 -3.61 15.23
N GLN A 158 11.31 -4.06 13.98
CA GLN A 158 12.52 -3.82 13.22
C GLN A 158 12.48 -2.42 12.59
N ASP A 159 13.63 -1.75 12.56
CA ASP A 159 13.77 -0.46 11.89
C ASP A 159 13.49 -0.61 10.37
N PRO A 160 12.56 0.15 9.81
CA PRO A 160 12.27 0.16 8.37
C PRO A 160 13.48 0.41 7.49
N HIS A 161 14.40 1.28 7.87
CA HIS A 161 15.63 1.54 7.11
C HIS A 161 16.45 0.27 6.92
N VAL A 162 16.62 -0.53 7.97
CA VAL A 162 17.36 -1.80 7.89
C VAL A 162 16.68 -2.80 6.96
N ILE A 163 15.34 -2.81 6.92
CA ILE A 163 14.59 -3.69 6.03
C ILE A 163 14.81 -3.25 4.57
N VAL A 164 14.62 -1.96 4.30
CA VAL A 164 14.73 -1.40 2.94
C VAL A 164 16.15 -1.52 2.41
N ASP A 165 17.18 -1.30 3.25
CA ASP A 165 18.59 -1.49 2.87
C ASP A 165 18.88 -2.94 2.48
N LYS A 166 18.42 -3.93 3.26
CA LYS A 166 18.55 -5.35 2.94
C LYS A 166 17.84 -5.71 1.64
N MET A 167 16.65 -5.20 1.42
CA MET A 167 15.92 -5.37 0.16
C MET A 167 16.71 -4.76 -1.00
N GLY A 168 17.34 -3.60 -0.81
CA GLY A 168 18.19 -2.94 -1.79
C GLY A 168 19.37 -3.82 -2.22
N LEU A 169 20.03 -4.48 -1.26
CA LEU A 169 21.12 -5.41 -1.55
C LEU A 169 20.65 -6.62 -2.37
N VAL A 170 19.50 -7.20 -2.02
CA VAL A 170 18.94 -8.37 -2.73
C VAL A 170 18.47 -8.00 -4.14
N MET A 171 17.98 -6.77 -4.32
CA MET A 171 17.30 -6.33 -5.55
C MET A 171 18.18 -5.46 -6.45
N HIS A 172 19.46 -5.31 -6.14
CA HIS A 172 20.38 -4.48 -6.92
C HIS A 172 20.29 -4.83 -8.41
N ASP A 173 19.96 -3.84 -9.25
CA ASP A 173 19.78 -3.94 -10.70
C ASP A 173 18.75 -4.96 -11.23
N ASN A 174 18.06 -5.69 -10.36
CA ASN A 174 17.16 -6.75 -10.79
C ASN A 174 15.98 -6.26 -11.65
N ILE A 175 15.44 -5.06 -11.38
CA ILE A 175 14.36 -4.48 -12.21
C ILE A 175 14.86 -4.21 -13.62
N THR A 176 16.04 -3.60 -13.75
CA THR A 176 16.63 -3.31 -15.07
C THR A 176 16.92 -4.60 -15.85
N ARG A 177 17.50 -5.59 -15.20
CA ARG A 177 17.77 -6.91 -15.80
C ARG A 177 16.48 -7.64 -16.22
N ALA A 178 15.40 -7.52 -15.43
CA ALA A 178 14.11 -8.08 -15.81
C ALA A 178 13.57 -7.40 -17.07
N LEU A 179 13.62 -6.07 -17.16
CA LEU A 179 13.20 -5.33 -18.35
C LEU A 179 14.05 -5.72 -19.58
N GLU A 180 15.35 -5.84 -19.45
CA GLU A 180 16.25 -6.28 -20.53
C GLU A 180 15.96 -7.71 -20.99
N ALA A 181 15.65 -8.64 -20.08
CA ALA A 181 15.29 -10.02 -20.41
C ALA A 181 13.98 -10.07 -21.22
N PHE A 182 13.00 -9.25 -20.93
CA PHE A 182 11.77 -9.17 -21.71
C PHE A 182 11.97 -8.54 -23.10
N LEU A 183 12.96 -7.66 -23.28
CA LEU A 183 13.36 -7.18 -24.61
C LEU A 183 13.85 -8.33 -25.49
N ILE A 184 14.72 -9.19 -24.96
CA ILE A 184 15.28 -10.34 -25.69
C ILE A 184 14.18 -11.34 -26.08
N LEU A 185 13.22 -11.60 -25.18
CA LEU A 185 12.10 -12.50 -25.44
C LEU A 185 11.11 -11.96 -26.48
N CYS A 186 11.04 -10.64 -26.64
CA CYS A 186 10.17 -9.97 -27.61
C CYS A 186 10.85 -9.80 -28.99
N ALA A 187 12.16 -9.97 -29.11
CA ALA A 187 12.82 -9.98 -30.40
C ALA A 187 12.28 -11.14 -31.23
N PRO A 188 11.73 -10.92 -32.45
CA PRO A 188 11.31 -12.02 -33.30
C PRO A 188 12.53 -12.92 -33.51
N ALA A 189 12.34 -14.23 -33.27
CA ALA A 189 13.34 -15.19 -33.66
C ALA A 189 13.57 -15.02 -35.16
N PHE A 190 14.60 -14.30 -35.55
CA PHE A 190 15.03 -14.30 -36.94
C PHE A 190 15.38 -15.73 -37.25
N SER A 191 14.43 -16.40 -37.92
CA SER A 191 14.64 -17.65 -38.54
C SER A 191 15.88 -17.54 -39.42
N SER A 192 16.93 -18.20 -39.00
CA SER A 192 18.06 -18.57 -39.86
C SER A 192 17.52 -19.50 -40.95
N ILE A 193 16.96 -18.89 -41.99
CA ILE A 193 16.85 -19.54 -43.32
C ILE A 193 18.17 -19.17 -43.97
N SER A 194 19.13 -20.05 -43.87
CA SER A 194 20.27 -20.12 -44.78
C SER A 194 19.97 -21.25 -45.75
N LEU A 195 19.93 -20.86 -47.00
CA LEU A 195 19.94 -21.68 -48.18
C LEU A 195 21.08 -22.72 -48.18
#